data_1c8b08e2bb44366384fe027e3a616042
#
_entry.id   1c8b08e2bb44366384fe027e3a616042
#
_cell.length_a   1.000
_cell.length_b   1.000
_cell.length_c   1.000
_cell.angle_alpha   90.00
_cell.angle_beta   90.00
_cell.angle_gamma   90.00
#
_symmetry.space_group_name_H-M   'P 1'
#
loop_
_entity.id
_entity.type
_entity.pdbx_description
1 polymer ?
#
loop_
_entity_poly.entity_id
_entity_poly.type
_entity_poly.pdbx_seq_one_letter_code
_entity_poly.pdbx_strand_id
1 'polypeptide(L)'
;MARVYRPGAGLPARVRRRRGRLELCIGDSVASCLVPGRAATGSVWDALAAALLALPVRRRRAVLMLGLGGGSAVRIVRALAPGARIVGIEIDPAVLRLAQKRFGLSALGIEVVQADARDYLQSRRERFDLILEDCFIGDEAELQKPQGIPEPAFARAVRLLHPGGVLASNTIDEGQAIAASLHRHFPNLVQISLEGYDNRIFIGGGAGLSAGALRRAIAESPVLAPTLPILSLRTLRR
;
A
#
# COMPACT_ATOMS: atom_id res chain seq x y z
N MET A 1 5.63 20.60 19.64
CA MET A 1 4.26 20.74 19.10
C MET A 1 4.23 20.01 17.77
N ALA A 2 3.53 18.89 17.68
CA ALA A 2 3.39 18.14 16.43
C ALA A 2 2.62 19.00 15.42
N ARG A 3 3.20 19.27 14.25
CA ARG A 3 2.49 19.94 13.16
C ARG A 3 1.37 19.02 12.68
N VAL A 4 0.14 19.41 12.92
CA VAL A 4 -1.02 18.74 12.32
C VAL A 4 -0.94 18.96 10.81
N TYR A 5 -0.82 17.87 10.02
CA TYR A 5 -0.89 17.93 8.58
C TYR A 5 -2.22 18.61 8.18
N ARG A 6 -2.14 19.72 7.48
CA ARG A 6 -3.32 20.39 6.89
C ARG A 6 -3.31 20.11 5.39
N PRO A 7 -4.35 19.46 4.83
CA PRO A 7 -4.52 19.35 3.38
C PRO A 7 -4.50 20.74 2.75
N GLY A 8 -3.67 20.93 1.72
CA GLY A 8 -3.53 22.24 1.04
C GLY A 8 -2.42 23.16 1.57
N ALA A 9 -1.75 22.83 2.70
CA ALA A 9 -0.52 23.52 3.14
C ALA A 9 0.73 22.63 2.89
N GLY A 10 0.57 21.58 2.08
CA GLY A 10 1.59 20.57 1.84
C GLY A 10 2.58 20.94 0.73
N LEU A 11 3.59 20.11 0.60
CA LEU A 11 4.56 20.16 -0.47
C LEU A 11 3.87 20.06 -1.84
N PRO A 12 4.36 20.76 -2.88
CA PRO A 12 3.72 20.77 -4.18
C PRO A 12 3.73 19.37 -4.81
N ALA A 13 2.56 18.91 -5.24
CA ALA A 13 2.44 17.70 -6.03
C ALA A 13 2.75 18.02 -7.50
N ARG A 14 3.62 17.22 -8.12
CA ARG A 14 4.00 17.36 -9.54
C ARG A 14 4.14 16.01 -10.23
N VAL A 15 4.07 16.00 -11.55
CA VAL A 15 4.31 14.81 -12.37
C VAL A 15 5.55 15.04 -13.22
N ARG A 16 6.48 14.09 -13.19
CA ARG A 16 7.64 14.07 -14.07
C ARG A 16 7.74 12.76 -14.84
N ARG A 17 8.43 12.81 -15.97
CA ARG A 17 8.79 11.61 -16.73
C ARG A 17 10.26 11.31 -16.49
N ARG A 18 10.55 10.08 -16.07
CA ARG A 18 11.93 9.64 -15.84
C ARG A 18 12.10 8.20 -16.33
N ARG A 19 13.09 7.94 -17.16
CA ARG A 19 13.41 6.59 -17.69
C ARG A 19 12.18 5.86 -18.26
N GLY A 20 11.34 6.56 -19.03
CA GLY A 20 10.15 5.98 -19.67
C GLY A 20 8.94 5.78 -18.77
N ARG A 21 9.01 6.10 -17.47
CA ARG A 21 7.91 6.01 -16.51
C ARG A 21 7.40 7.40 -16.12
N LEU A 22 6.14 7.49 -15.73
CA LEU A 22 5.58 8.68 -15.07
C LEU A 22 5.72 8.53 -13.57
N GLU A 23 6.21 9.57 -12.91
CA GLU A 23 6.33 9.63 -11.46
C GLU A 23 5.47 10.78 -10.95
N LEU A 24 4.62 10.53 -9.98
CA LEU A 24 3.96 11.55 -9.17
C LEU A 24 4.84 11.80 -7.96
N CYS A 25 5.25 13.04 -7.78
CA CYS A 25 6.11 13.45 -6.68
C CYS A 25 5.34 14.41 -5.77
N ILE A 26 5.60 14.29 -4.45
CA ILE A 26 5.19 15.25 -3.42
C ILE A 26 6.49 15.78 -2.82
N GLY A 27 6.75 17.09 -3.00
CA GLY A 27 8.11 17.58 -2.80
C GLY A 27 9.08 16.85 -3.72
N ASP A 28 10.14 16.27 -3.15
CA ASP A 28 11.14 15.47 -3.89
C ASP A 28 10.87 13.96 -3.81
N SER A 29 9.95 13.53 -2.93
CA SER A 29 9.57 12.12 -2.77
C SER A 29 8.71 11.61 -3.92
N VAL A 30 8.99 10.40 -4.40
CA VAL A 30 8.17 9.71 -5.41
C VAL A 30 7.02 8.99 -4.70
N ALA A 31 5.82 9.57 -4.79
CA ALA A 31 4.60 9.02 -4.19
C ALA A 31 3.87 8.01 -5.07
N SER A 32 4.16 7.96 -6.37
CA SER A 32 3.58 6.95 -7.28
C SER A 32 4.36 6.85 -8.59
N CYS A 33 4.26 5.68 -9.22
CA CYS A 33 4.89 5.40 -10.50
C CYS A 33 3.91 4.68 -11.45
N LEU A 34 3.88 5.11 -12.71
CA LEU A 34 3.18 4.44 -13.80
C LEU A 34 4.17 4.05 -14.89
N VAL A 35 4.24 2.76 -15.18
CA VAL A 35 5.02 2.22 -16.30
C VAL A 35 4.06 1.93 -17.45
N PRO A 36 4.20 2.60 -18.62
CA PRO A 36 3.33 2.36 -19.75
C PRO A 36 3.29 0.88 -20.16
N GLY A 37 2.09 0.35 -20.43
CA GLY A 37 1.90 -1.03 -20.86
C GLY A 37 2.10 -2.10 -19.77
N ARG A 38 2.38 -1.73 -18.52
CA ARG A 38 2.62 -2.67 -17.42
C ARG A 38 1.86 -2.27 -16.17
N ALA A 39 1.33 -3.26 -15.44
CA ALA A 39 0.75 -3.01 -14.12
C ALA A 39 1.84 -2.87 -13.06
N ALA A 40 2.83 -3.75 -13.08
CA ALA A 40 3.96 -3.75 -12.16
C ALA A 40 4.91 -2.57 -12.43
N THR A 41 5.46 -2.01 -11.35
CA THR A 41 6.33 -0.84 -11.35
C THR A 41 7.82 -1.20 -11.26
N GLY A 42 8.15 -2.39 -10.78
CA GLY A 42 9.51 -2.79 -10.41
C GLY A 42 9.99 -2.05 -9.14
N SER A 43 9.11 -1.76 -8.19
CA SER A 43 9.34 -0.88 -7.04
C SER A 43 8.52 -1.32 -5.82
N VAL A 44 8.50 -0.51 -4.79
CA VAL A 44 7.87 -0.77 -3.48
C VAL A 44 6.38 -1.14 -3.58
N TRP A 45 5.66 -0.58 -4.55
CA TRP A 45 4.23 -0.87 -4.74
C TRP A 45 3.96 -2.30 -5.21
N ASP A 46 4.91 -2.92 -5.89
CA ASP A 46 4.84 -4.34 -6.27
C ASP A 46 4.89 -5.23 -5.02
N ALA A 47 5.81 -4.92 -4.11
CA ALA A 47 5.93 -5.62 -2.83
C ALA A 47 4.70 -5.40 -1.93
N LEU A 48 4.14 -4.18 -1.90
CA LEU A 48 2.93 -3.89 -1.14
C LEU A 48 1.72 -4.64 -1.71
N ALA A 49 1.53 -4.61 -3.02
CA ALA A 49 0.43 -5.31 -3.70
C ALA A 49 0.57 -6.84 -3.64
N ALA A 50 1.80 -7.38 -3.48
CA ALA A 50 2.04 -8.81 -3.29
C ALA A 50 1.31 -9.38 -2.06
N ALA A 51 0.94 -8.55 -1.09
CA ALA A 51 0.10 -8.96 0.05
C ALA A 51 -1.23 -9.60 -0.38
N LEU A 52 -1.78 -9.22 -1.55
CA LEU A 52 -2.98 -9.85 -2.10
C LEU A 52 -2.79 -11.35 -2.36
N LEU A 53 -1.58 -11.76 -2.71
CA LEU A 53 -1.25 -13.16 -3.01
C LEU A 53 -1.23 -14.05 -1.76
N ALA A 54 -1.20 -13.47 -0.57
CA ALA A 54 -1.40 -14.21 0.69
C ALA A 54 -2.85 -14.72 0.84
N LEU A 55 -3.78 -14.18 0.05
CA LEU A 55 -5.18 -14.61 0.05
C LEU A 55 -5.44 -15.61 -1.08
N PRO A 56 -6.25 -16.64 -0.85
CA PRO A 56 -6.73 -17.49 -1.94
C PRO A 56 -7.59 -16.67 -2.92
N VAL A 57 -7.61 -17.03 -4.19
CA VAL A 57 -8.26 -16.27 -5.27
C VAL A 57 -9.71 -15.91 -4.93
N ARG A 58 -10.49 -16.85 -4.38
CA ARG A 58 -11.90 -16.63 -3.99
C ARG A 58 -12.09 -15.55 -2.92
N ARG A 59 -11.03 -15.12 -2.24
CA ARG A 59 -11.00 -14.11 -1.17
C ARG A 59 -10.29 -12.82 -1.58
N ARG A 60 -10.06 -12.59 -2.85
CA ARG A 60 -9.50 -11.34 -3.38
C ARG A 60 -10.63 -10.46 -3.91
N ARG A 61 -11.64 -10.14 -3.06
CA ARG A 61 -12.91 -9.53 -3.48
C ARG A 61 -13.06 -8.08 -3.08
N ALA A 62 -12.54 -7.69 -1.93
CA ALA A 62 -12.67 -6.34 -1.39
C ALA A 62 -11.32 -5.85 -0.85
N VAL A 63 -10.82 -4.75 -1.40
CA VAL A 63 -9.52 -4.18 -1.07
C VAL A 63 -9.67 -2.71 -0.69
N LEU A 64 -9.07 -2.33 0.43
CA LEU A 64 -8.92 -0.94 0.86
C LEU A 64 -7.47 -0.50 0.71
N MET A 65 -7.26 0.65 0.10
CA MET A 65 -5.96 1.32 0.00
C MET A 65 -5.99 2.62 0.79
N LEU A 66 -5.16 2.72 1.80
CA LEU A 66 -4.94 3.92 2.61
C LEU A 66 -3.68 4.62 2.11
N GLY A 67 -3.80 5.83 1.60
CA GLY A 67 -2.76 6.51 0.84
C GLY A 67 -2.77 6.02 -0.61
N LEU A 68 -3.67 6.57 -1.44
CA LEU A 68 -3.85 6.13 -2.83
C LEU A 68 -2.76 6.65 -3.77
N GLY A 69 -2.32 7.90 -3.56
CA GLY A 69 -1.40 8.56 -4.46
C GLY A 69 -1.87 8.55 -5.92
N GLY A 70 -1.00 8.17 -6.86
CA GLY A 70 -1.31 7.98 -8.28
C GLY A 70 -1.92 6.62 -8.63
N GLY A 71 -2.14 5.74 -7.63
CA GLY A 71 -2.77 4.45 -7.83
C GLY A 71 -1.83 3.32 -8.25
N SER A 72 -0.52 3.40 -7.95
CA SER A 72 0.45 2.35 -8.33
C SER A 72 0.07 0.98 -7.78
N ALA A 73 -0.12 0.86 -6.45
CA ALA A 73 -0.46 -0.41 -5.82
C ALA A 73 -1.83 -0.94 -6.28
N VAL A 74 -2.85 -0.07 -6.37
CA VAL A 74 -4.19 -0.51 -6.80
C VAL A 74 -4.27 -0.91 -8.26
N ARG A 75 -3.40 -0.39 -9.12
CA ARG A 75 -3.25 -0.85 -10.51
C ARG A 75 -2.77 -2.30 -10.56
N ILE A 76 -1.82 -2.64 -9.73
CA ILE A 76 -1.31 -4.01 -9.61
C ILE A 76 -2.40 -4.92 -9.02
N VAL A 77 -3.07 -4.47 -7.96
CA VAL A 77 -4.22 -5.19 -7.38
C VAL A 77 -5.30 -5.45 -8.42
N ARG A 78 -5.65 -4.47 -9.27
CA ARG A 78 -6.63 -4.63 -10.35
C ARG A 78 -6.18 -5.67 -11.38
N ALA A 79 -4.90 -5.72 -11.71
CA ALA A 79 -4.36 -6.73 -12.61
C ALA A 79 -4.37 -8.15 -11.99
N LEU A 80 -4.14 -8.27 -10.68
CA LEU A 80 -4.16 -9.54 -9.94
C LEU A 80 -5.57 -10.03 -9.59
N ALA A 81 -6.53 -9.13 -9.46
CA ALA A 81 -7.92 -9.41 -9.10
C ALA A 81 -8.87 -8.48 -9.86
N PRO A 82 -9.15 -8.77 -11.16
CA PRO A 82 -9.93 -7.89 -12.03
C PRO A 82 -11.35 -7.59 -11.51
N GLY A 83 -11.97 -8.54 -10.81
CA GLY A 83 -13.32 -8.41 -10.26
C GLY A 83 -13.38 -7.85 -8.83
N ALA A 84 -12.25 -7.47 -8.21
CA ALA A 84 -12.26 -6.95 -6.85
C ALA A 84 -12.90 -5.57 -6.77
N ARG A 85 -13.72 -5.33 -5.75
CA ARG A 85 -14.06 -3.97 -5.32
C ARG A 85 -12.84 -3.36 -4.67
N ILE A 86 -12.41 -2.20 -5.12
CA ILE A 86 -11.25 -1.49 -4.58
C ILE A 86 -11.72 -0.10 -4.14
N VAL A 87 -11.44 0.26 -2.89
CA VAL A 87 -11.64 1.60 -2.33
C VAL A 87 -10.28 2.21 -2.07
N GLY A 88 -10.02 3.40 -2.58
CA GLY A 88 -8.78 4.14 -2.39
C GLY A 88 -9.01 5.46 -1.66
N ILE A 89 -8.28 5.66 -0.57
CA ILE A 89 -8.36 6.86 0.26
C ILE A 89 -7.14 7.74 0.00
N GLU A 90 -7.38 8.98 -0.32
CA GLU A 90 -6.33 9.99 -0.51
C GLU A 90 -6.77 11.30 0.15
N ILE A 91 -5.88 11.91 0.89
CA ILE A 91 -6.19 13.15 1.62
C ILE A 91 -6.01 14.39 0.76
N ASP A 92 -5.06 14.36 -0.20
CA ASP A 92 -4.68 15.53 -0.97
C ASP A 92 -5.48 15.63 -2.30
N PRO A 93 -6.35 16.64 -2.45
CA PRO A 93 -7.10 16.84 -3.68
C PRO A 93 -6.21 17.19 -4.89
N ALA A 94 -5.01 17.75 -4.68
CA ALA A 94 -4.07 18.03 -5.78
C ALA A 94 -3.47 16.72 -6.31
N VAL A 95 -3.14 15.79 -5.44
CA VAL A 95 -2.70 14.44 -5.80
C VAL A 95 -3.79 13.72 -6.59
N LEU A 96 -5.05 13.75 -6.12
CA LEU A 96 -6.19 13.14 -6.81
C LEU A 96 -6.41 13.72 -8.22
N ARG A 97 -6.35 15.06 -8.37
CA ARG A 97 -6.45 15.71 -9.69
C ARG A 97 -5.36 15.24 -10.66
N LEU A 98 -4.11 15.13 -10.18
CA LEU A 98 -3.00 14.64 -10.99
C LEU A 98 -3.15 13.15 -11.33
N ALA A 99 -3.58 12.34 -10.37
CA ALA A 99 -3.83 10.90 -10.56
C ALA A 99 -4.90 10.65 -11.62
N GLN A 100 -6.00 11.37 -11.57
CA GLN A 100 -7.07 11.31 -12.58
C GLN A 100 -6.57 11.75 -13.97
N LYS A 101 -5.89 12.90 -14.04
CA LYS A 101 -5.47 13.52 -15.32
C LYS A 101 -4.31 12.79 -15.98
N ARG A 102 -3.37 12.23 -15.23
CA ARG A 102 -2.08 11.76 -15.74
C ARG A 102 -1.81 10.29 -15.53
N PHE A 103 -2.45 9.65 -14.55
CA PHE A 103 -2.19 8.24 -14.19
C PHE A 103 -3.34 7.30 -14.59
N GLY A 104 -4.38 7.83 -15.24
CA GLY A 104 -5.50 7.01 -15.69
C GLY A 104 -6.26 6.34 -14.54
N LEU A 105 -6.33 7.02 -13.39
CA LEU A 105 -6.95 6.46 -12.17
C LEU A 105 -8.41 6.06 -12.41
N SER A 106 -9.17 6.85 -13.16
CA SER A 106 -10.57 6.58 -13.48
C SER A 106 -10.77 5.26 -14.26
N ALA A 107 -9.80 4.88 -15.10
CA ALA A 107 -9.86 3.63 -15.88
C ALA A 107 -9.67 2.37 -15.03
N LEU A 108 -9.26 2.50 -13.76
CA LEU A 108 -9.10 1.37 -12.86
C LEU A 108 -10.44 0.88 -12.28
N GLY A 109 -11.54 1.61 -12.45
CA GLY A 109 -12.84 1.23 -11.90
C GLY A 109 -12.81 1.06 -10.37
N ILE A 110 -12.13 1.99 -9.68
CA ILE A 110 -12.03 2.01 -8.22
C ILE A 110 -12.90 3.11 -7.63
N GLU A 111 -13.36 2.91 -6.42
CA GLU A 111 -14.00 3.94 -5.61
C GLU A 111 -12.93 4.81 -4.96
N VAL A 112 -12.94 6.11 -5.27
CA VAL A 112 -11.99 7.07 -4.71
C VAL A 112 -12.69 7.94 -3.69
N VAL A 113 -12.13 8.00 -2.46
CA VAL A 113 -12.63 8.82 -1.37
C VAL A 113 -11.56 9.81 -0.95
N GLN A 114 -11.87 11.10 -1.06
CA GLN A 114 -11.01 12.14 -0.52
C GLN A 114 -11.26 12.26 0.99
N ALA A 115 -10.34 11.72 1.79
CA ALA A 115 -10.44 11.75 3.25
C ALA A 115 -9.08 11.50 3.90
N ASP A 116 -8.97 11.84 5.18
CA ASP A 116 -7.92 11.30 6.04
C ASP A 116 -8.18 9.81 6.27
N ALA A 117 -7.16 8.98 6.07
CA ALA A 117 -7.25 7.53 6.25
C ALA A 117 -7.70 7.14 7.67
N ARG A 118 -7.30 7.91 8.68
CA ARG A 118 -7.66 7.67 10.10
C ARG A 118 -9.14 7.93 10.36
N ASP A 119 -9.68 9.00 9.78
CA ASP A 119 -11.10 9.37 9.89
C ASP A 119 -11.97 8.37 9.13
N TYR A 120 -11.50 7.94 7.95
CA TYR A 120 -12.17 6.88 7.19
C TYR A 120 -12.27 5.58 8.00
N LEU A 121 -11.16 5.10 8.58
CA LEU A 121 -11.14 3.90 9.41
C LEU A 121 -12.05 4.01 10.65
N GLN A 122 -12.24 5.22 11.17
CA GLN A 122 -13.09 5.45 12.34
C GLN A 122 -14.58 5.43 12.01
N SER A 123 -14.95 5.96 10.83
CA SER A 123 -16.35 6.18 10.43
C SER A 123 -16.99 5.00 9.71
N ARG A 124 -16.22 4.02 9.24
CA ARG A 124 -16.71 2.93 8.38
C ARG A 124 -16.92 1.63 9.13
N ARG A 125 -17.83 0.80 8.58
CA ARG A 125 -18.16 -0.55 9.10
C ARG A 125 -18.06 -1.63 8.02
N GLU A 126 -17.88 -1.26 6.75
CA GLU A 126 -17.68 -2.21 5.66
C GLU A 126 -16.41 -3.03 5.87
N ARG A 127 -16.40 -4.25 5.32
CA ARG A 127 -15.28 -5.17 5.53
C ARG A 127 -14.52 -5.42 4.24
N PHE A 128 -13.23 -5.70 4.42
CA PHE A 128 -12.28 -5.93 3.34
C PHE A 128 -11.55 -7.26 3.53
N ASP A 129 -11.08 -7.85 2.45
CA ASP A 129 -10.19 -9.01 2.50
C ASP A 129 -8.73 -8.60 2.64
N LEU A 130 -8.38 -7.43 2.08
CA LEU A 130 -7.06 -6.84 2.13
C LEU A 130 -7.16 -5.35 2.46
N ILE A 131 -6.31 -4.90 3.38
CA ILE A 131 -6.03 -3.48 3.60
C ILE A 131 -4.55 -3.22 3.32
N LEU A 132 -4.28 -2.28 2.43
CA LEU A 132 -2.95 -1.78 2.12
C LEU A 132 -2.78 -0.40 2.73
N GLU A 133 -1.68 -0.15 3.43
CA GLU A 133 -1.37 1.13 4.04
C GLU A 133 -0.05 1.66 3.47
N ASP A 134 -0.11 2.85 2.87
CA ASP A 134 0.99 3.59 2.23
C ASP A 134 0.90 5.08 2.53
N CYS A 135 0.46 5.43 3.77
CA CYS A 135 0.35 6.82 4.19
C CYS A 135 1.70 7.33 4.67
N PHE A 136 2.13 8.44 4.10
CA PHE A 136 3.32 9.17 4.52
C PHE A 136 3.04 10.67 4.59
N ILE A 137 3.78 11.37 5.42
CA ILE A 137 3.86 12.82 5.51
C ILE A 137 5.32 13.27 5.50
N GLY A 138 5.56 14.51 5.10
CA GLY A 138 6.91 15.05 4.96
C GLY A 138 7.44 14.95 3.52
N ASP A 139 8.69 15.37 3.33
CA ASP A 139 9.43 15.24 2.09
C ASP A 139 10.53 14.15 2.19
N GLU A 140 11.34 14.00 1.15
CA GLU A 140 12.33 12.92 1.04
C GLU A 140 13.27 12.83 2.25
N ALA A 141 13.59 13.96 2.88
CA ALA A 141 14.50 14.01 4.04
C ALA A 141 13.82 13.67 5.38
N GLU A 142 12.50 13.86 5.45
CA GLU A 142 11.70 13.73 6.69
C GLU A 142 10.45 12.88 6.48
N LEU A 143 10.48 11.92 5.55
CA LEU A 143 9.33 11.07 5.24
C LEU A 143 9.01 10.16 6.42
N GLN A 144 7.82 10.30 6.99
CA GLN A 144 7.42 9.54 8.18
C GLN A 144 5.93 9.17 8.16
N LYS A 145 5.55 8.25 9.02
CA LYS A 145 4.15 7.91 9.22
C LYS A 145 3.37 9.05 9.89
N PRO A 146 2.11 9.29 9.47
CA PRO A 146 1.23 10.20 10.19
C PRO A 146 1.03 9.74 11.64
N GLN A 147 0.88 10.70 12.55
CA GLN A 147 0.52 10.38 13.93
C GLN A 147 -0.74 9.50 13.96
N GLY A 148 -0.72 8.45 14.79
CA GLY A 148 -1.82 7.48 14.88
C GLY A 148 -1.67 6.27 13.95
N ILE A 149 -0.62 6.22 13.13
CA ILE A 149 -0.18 5.02 12.42
C ILE A 149 1.17 4.59 13.04
N PRO A 150 1.35 3.35 13.47
CA PRO A 150 0.39 2.24 13.32
C PRO A 150 -0.82 2.28 14.25
N GLU A 151 -0.69 2.78 15.48
CA GLU A 151 -1.79 2.78 16.43
C GLU A 151 -2.34 4.21 16.66
N PRO A 152 -3.68 4.37 16.78
CA PRO A 152 -4.73 3.31 16.82
C PRO A 152 -5.28 2.88 15.45
N ALA A 153 -4.67 3.31 14.34
CA ALA A 153 -5.19 3.05 12.99
C ALA A 153 -5.24 1.54 12.67
N PHE A 154 -4.21 0.76 13.03
CA PHE A 154 -4.19 -0.67 12.73
C PHE A 154 -5.22 -1.46 13.54
N ALA A 155 -5.45 -1.12 14.81
CA ALA A 155 -6.54 -1.71 15.58
C ALA A 155 -7.91 -1.48 14.93
N ARG A 156 -8.12 -0.32 14.31
CA ARG A 156 -9.35 0.00 13.56
C ARG A 156 -9.40 -0.74 12.23
N ALA A 157 -8.30 -0.75 11.47
CA ALA A 157 -8.19 -1.46 10.20
C ALA A 157 -8.49 -2.96 10.36
N VAL A 158 -7.97 -3.59 11.40
CA VAL A 158 -8.23 -5.01 11.69
C VAL A 158 -9.72 -5.28 11.93
N ARG A 159 -10.46 -4.36 12.55
CA ARG A 159 -11.93 -4.50 12.72
C ARG A 159 -12.68 -4.44 11.40
N LEU A 160 -12.11 -3.79 10.38
CA LEU A 160 -12.65 -3.73 9.02
C LEU A 160 -12.20 -4.93 8.16
N LEU A 161 -11.38 -5.84 8.65
CA LEU A 161 -11.04 -7.05 7.92
C LEU A 161 -12.12 -8.11 8.10
N HIS A 162 -12.36 -8.87 7.03
CA HIS A 162 -13.05 -10.15 7.13
C HIS A 162 -12.18 -11.13 7.95
N PRO A 163 -12.76 -12.15 8.62
CA PRO A 163 -12.00 -13.20 9.27
C PRO A 163 -10.96 -13.80 8.31
N GLY A 164 -9.68 -13.84 8.72
CA GLY A 164 -8.56 -14.28 7.87
C GLY A 164 -8.15 -13.29 6.77
N GLY A 165 -8.57 -12.03 6.86
CA GLY A 165 -8.07 -10.96 6.02
C GLY A 165 -6.61 -10.60 6.31
N VAL A 166 -6.04 -9.76 5.46
CA VAL A 166 -4.62 -9.38 5.46
C VAL A 166 -4.49 -7.86 5.58
N LEU A 167 -3.55 -7.40 6.39
CA LEU A 167 -3.10 -6.00 6.47
C LEU A 167 -1.64 -5.91 6.07
N ALA A 168 -1.32 -5.03 5.13
CA ALA A 168 0.06 -4.75 4.74
C ALA A 168 0.36 -3.25 4.85
N SER A 169 1.56 -2.93 5.31
CA SER A 169 2.03 -1.56 5.50
C SER A 169 3.41 -1.38 4.87
N ASN A 170 3.56 -0.31 4.10
CA ASN A 170 4.85 0.19 3.64
C ASN A 170 5.44 1.13 4.69
N THR A 171 6.70 0.99 5.03
CA THR A 171 7.39 1.85 6.01
C THR A 171 8.86 2.03 5.64
N ILE A 172 9.49 3.05 6.16
CA ILE A 172 10.92 3.33 6.03
C ILE A 172 11.58 3.11 7.41
N ASP A 173 11.39 4.02 8.35
CA ASP A 173 12.07 3.98 9.65
C ASP A 173 11.25 3.32 10.77
N GLU A 174 9.91 3.28 10.65
CA GLU A 174 9.01 2.81 11.71
C GLU A 174 8.84 1.29 11.78
N GLY A 175 9.69 0.54 11.09
CA GLY A 175 9.54 -0.92 10.92
C GLY A 175 9.36 -1.69 12.22
N GLN A 176 10.03 -1.30 13.31
CA GLN A 176 9.88 -1.95 14.61
C GLN A 176 8.47 -1.72 15.19
N ALA A 177 7.97 -0.47 15.14
CA ALA A 177 6.64 -0.11 15.64
C ALA A 177 5.54 -0.79 14.81
N ILE A 178 5.69 -0.83 13.48
CA ILE A 178 4.78 -1.53 12.57
C ILE A 178 4.73 -3.03 12.87
N ALA A 179 5.89 -3.69 12.97
CA ALA A 179 5.96 -5.12 13.28
C ALA A 179 5.34 -5.43 14.64
N ALA A 180 5.67 -4.66 15.67
CA ALA A 180 5.10 -4.82 17.01
C ALA A 180 3.59 -4.65 17.03
N SER A 181 3.06 -3.68 16.29
CA SER A 181 1.62 -3.49 16.14
C SER A 181 0.96 -4.67 15.44
N LEU A 182 1.47 -5.09 14.29
CA LEU A 182 0.92 -6.22 13.54
C LEU A 182 0.96 -7.53 14.34
N HIS A 183 2.01 -7.78 15.14
CA HIS A 183 2.10 -8.96 15.99
C HIS A 183 0.98 -9.04 17.06
N ARG A 184 0.42 -7.90 17.48
CA ARG A 184 -0.73 -7.89 18.40
C ARG A 184 -2.00 -8.43 17.75
N HIS A 185 -2.11 -8.31 16.44
CA HIS A 185 -3.35 -8.58 15.70
C HIS A 185 -3.29 -9.85 14.82
N PHE A 186 -2.09 -10.29 14.44
CA PHE A 186 -1.92 -11.40 13.50
C PHE A 186 -0.98 -12.47 14.04
N PRO A 187 -1.29 -13.76 13.80
CA PRO A 187 -0.42 -14.86 14.22
C PRO A 187 0.88 -14.93 13.43
N ASN A 188 0.87 -14.50 12.17
CA ASN A 188 2.04 -14.54 11.31
C ASN A 188 2.30 -13.19 10.64
N LEU A 189 3.59 -12.86 10.54
CA LEU A 189 4.08 -11.72 9.80
C LEU A 189 5.12 -12.14 8.76
N VAL A 190 5.07 -11.48 7.60
CA VAL A 190 6.12 -11.52 6.60
C VAL A 190 6.62 -10.10 6.37
N GLN A 191 7.93 -9.93 6.36
CA GLN A 191 8.59 -8.71 5.90
C GLN A 191 9.12 -8.93 4.49
N ILE A 192 8.93 -7.94 3.62
CA ILE A 192 9.57 -7.84 2.31
C ILE A 192 10.48 -6.62 2.33
N SER A 193 11.73 -6.79 1.96
CA SER A 193 12.69 -5.73 1.65
C SER A 193 13.01 -5.75 0.16
N LEU A 194 13.38 -4.61 -0.40
CA LEU A 194 13.68 -4.47 -1.81
C LEU A 194 15.11 -3.97 -1.99
N GLU A 195 15.84 -4.55 -2.93
CA GLU A 195 17.16 -4.06 -3.29
C GLU A 195 17.08 -2.63 -3.83
N GLY A 196 17.94 -1.73 -3.29
CA GLY A 196 17.98 -0.32 -3.67
C GLY A 196 16.87 0.56 -3.08
N TYR A 197 16.13 0.05 -2.08
CA TYR A 197 15.10 0.82 -1.36
C TYR A 197 15.24 0.64 0.15
N ASP A 198 15.07 1.72 0.90
CA ASP A 198 15.01 1.70 2.37
C ASP A 198 13.66 1.20 2.88
N ASN A 199 12.67 1.16 2.01
CA ASN A 199 11.33 0.70 2.32
C ASN A 199 11.30 -0.77 2.74
N ARG A 200 10.43 -1.06 3.71
CA ARG A 200 10.07 -2.40 4.16
C ARG A 200 8.57 -2.55 4.16
N ILE A 201 8.09 -3.64 3.59
CA ILE A 201 6.67 -3.98 3.61
C ILE A 201 6.45 -5.04 4.68
N PHE A 202 5.57 -4.76 5.62
CA PHE A 202 5.15 -5.72 6.64
C PHE A 202 3.75 -6.21 6.34
N ILE A 203 3.55 -7.50 6.34
CA ILE A 203 2.29 -8.16 5.99
C ILE A 203 1.87 -9.02 7.18
N GLY A 204 0.74 -8.69 7.78
CA GLY A 204 0.09 -9.47 8.83
C GLY A 204 -1.04 -10.32 8.25
N GLY A 205 -1.10 -11.59 8.62
CA GLY A 205 -2.12 -12.50 8.11
C GLY A 205 -2.33 -13.74 8.96
N GLY A 206 -3.19 -14.64 8.48
CA GLY A 206 -3.53 -15.91 9.14
C GLY A 206 -2.42 -16.96 9.10
N ALA A 207 -2.70 -18.15 9.65
CA ALA A 207 -1.72 -19.24 9.85
C ALA A 207 -0.99 -19.71 8.58
N GLY A 208 -1.59 -19.52 7.39
CA GLY A 208 -0.98 -19.89 6.09
C GLY A 208 0.05 -18.88 5.56
N LEU A 209 0.17 -17.70 6.17
CA LEU A 209 1.12 -16.68 5.72
C LEU A 209 2.55 -17.07 6.13
N SER A 210 3.43 -17.18 5.15
CA SER A 210 4.87 -17.37 5.35
C SER A 210 5.66 -16.80 4.18
N ALA A 211 6.93 -16.47 4.40
CA ALA A 211 7.81 -15.96 3.35
C ALA A 211 7.93 -16.96 2.19
N GLY A 212 8.04 -18.25 2.47
CA GLY A 212 8.14 -19.29 1.44
C GLY A 212 6.85 -19.42 0.61
N ALA A 213 5.67 -19.38 1.25
CA ALA A 213 4.40 -19.44 0.55
C ALA A 213 4.18 -18.19 -0.32
N LEU A 214 4.46 -17.01 0.23
CA LEU A 214 4.32 -15.75 -0.50
C LEU A 214 5.32 -15.66 -1.68
N ARG A 215 6.57 -16.09 -1.48
CA ARG A 215 7.57 -16.12 -2.55
C ARG A 215 7.14 -17.01 -3.72
N ARG A 216 6.59 -18.21 -3.44
CA ARG A 216 6.03 -19.08 -4.50
C ARG A 216 4.88 -18.40 -5.24
N ALA A 217 3.94 -17.81 -4.51
CA ALA A 217 2.80 -17.12 -5.10
C ALA A 217 3.23 -15.91 -5.98
N ILE A 218 4.30 -15.19 -5.60
CA ILE A 218 4.90 -14.13 -6.43
C ILE A 218 5.54 -14.74 -7.69
N ALA A 219 6.30 -15.83 -7.56
CA ALA A 219 6.96 -16.50 -8.69
C ALA A 219 5.95 -17.01 -9.74
N GLU A 220 4.78 -17.47 -9.29
CA GLU A 220 3.70 -17.97 -10.13
C GLU A 220 2.83 -16.83 -10.72
N SER A 221 2.99 -15.60 -10.26
CA SER A 221 2.22 -14.45 -10.72
C SER A 221 2.81 -13.85 -12.01
N PRO A 222 2.10 -13.85 -13.15
CA PRO A 222 2.61 -13.22 -14.38
C PRO A 222 2.83 -11.72 -14.23
N VAL A 223 2.16 -11.08 -13.25
CA VAL A 223 2.27 -9.64 -12.97
C VAL A 223 3.51 -9.34 -12.11
N LEU A 224 3.78 -10.13 -11.07
CA LEU A 224 4.78 -9.82 -10.05
C LEU A 224 6.07 -10.66 -10.13
N ALA A 225 6.06 -11.77 -10.85
CA ALA A 225 7.28 -12.60 -11.05
C ALA A 225 8.49 -11.78 -11.52
N PRO A 226 8.36 -10.81 -12.43
CA PRO A 226 9.50 -9.98 -12.87
C PRO A 226 10.15 -9.14 -11.76
N THR A 227 9.42 -8.85 -10.67
CA THR A 227 9.96 -8.08 -9.54
C THR A 227 10.64 -8.98 -8.50
N LEU A 228 10.37 -10.29 -8.51
CA LEU A 228 10.88 -11.23 -7.52
C LEU A 228 12.41 -11.20 -7.31
N PRO A 229 13.26 -11.00 -8.33
CA PRO A 229 14.72 -10.95 -8.16
C PRO A 229 15.21 -9.89 -7.18
N ILE A 230 14.51 -8.77 -7.05
CA ILE A 230 14.89 -7.69 -6.13
C ILE A 230 14.22 -7.79 -4.75
N LEU A 231 13.38 -8.83 -4.52
CA LEU A 231 12.64 -9.00 -3.28
C LEU A 231 13.35 -9.99 -2.34
N SER A 232 13.56 -9.59 -1.11
CA SER A 232 13.96 -10.45 0.00
C SER A 232 12.78 -10.59 0.97
N LEU A 233 12.35 -11.84 1.22
CA LEU A 233 11.21 -12.14 2.07
C LEU A 233 11.68 -12.92 3.30
N ARG A 234 11.21 -12.51 4.48
CA ARG A 234 11.43 -13.27 5.73
C ARG A 234 10.16 -13.36 6.56
N THR A 235 9.92 -14.51 7.17
CA THR A 235 8.88 -14.67 8.20
C THR A 235 9.40 -14.12 9.51
N LEU A 236 8.63 -13.23 10.15
CA LEU A 236 8.94 -12.72 11.48
C LEU A 236 8.22 -13.58 12.52
N ARG A 237 8.97 -14.11 13.47
CA ARG A 237 8.42 -14.83 14.63
C ARG A 237 8.22 -13.84 15.78
N ARG A 238 7.24 -14.13 16.64
CA ARG A 238 7.06 -13.40 17.91
C ARG A 238 8.30 -13.55 18.78
#